data_ea4ad3722c0166519bed14b9a6f8c212
#
_entry.id   ea4ad3722c0166519bed14b9a6f8c212
#
_cell.length_a   1.000
_cell.length_b   1.000
_cell.length_c   1.000
_cell.angle_alpha   90.00
_cell.angle_beta   90.00
_cell.angle_gamma   90.00
#
_symmetry.space_group_name_H-M   'P 1'
#
loop_
_entity.id
_entity.type
_entity.pdbx_description
1 polymer ?
#
loop_
_entity_poly.entity_id
_entity_poly.type
_entity_poly.pdbx_seq_one_letter_code
_entity_poly.pdbx_strand_id
1 'polypeptide(L)'
;MRSLPEIFQGIEEMELLAAIINPYLDALNGKIKKIVDNKTVTYADQEGIERWEEILGVSPPIGGTLEDRRNACLAKLRSRGIINLTTLRNVVETYLGVPVDIEMWWDAEKLTWAQVKELYPTWKDVSRKKWGDFYRTAEPYVIYIYYRGTKKIPDLAPLYEMLYEMIPANLIVKVLYKYQTWGEVLDNYRNWEELKSMRWNEILLGSRTL
;
A
#
# COMPACT_ATOMS: atom_id res chain seq x y z
N MET A 1 -31.99 -23.05 0.12
CA MET A 1 -32.86 -24.14 0.65
C MET A 1 -32.20 -25.48 0.28
N ARG A 2 -31.92 -26.32 1.24
CA ARG A 2 -31.56 -27.70 0.96
C ARG A 2 -32.86 -28.45 0.62
N SER A 3 -32.97 -28.92 -0.62
CA SER A 3 -34.11 -29.75 -1.01
C SER A 3 -34.06 -31.07 -0.24
N LEU A 4 -35.20 -31.51 0.24
CA LEU A 4 -35.34 -32.87 0.76
C LEU A 4 -34.94 -33.86 -0.33
N PRO A 5 -34.31 -35.00 0.03
CA PRO A 5 -34.12 -36.13 -0.89
C PRO A 5 -35.45 -36.51 -1.52
N GLU A 6 -35.43 -36.94 -2.78
CA GLU A 6 -36.66 -37.28 -3.54
C GLU A 6 -37.59 -38.21 -2.82
N ILE A 7 -37.08 -39.17 -2.02
CA ILE A 7 -37.83 -40.13 -1.22
C ILE A 7 -38.75 -39.44 -0.18
N PHE A 8 -38.40 -38.24 0.27
CA PHE A 8 -39.15 -37.53 1.33
C PHE A 8 -39.95 -36.36 0.79
N GLN A 9 -39.93 -36.12 -0.52
CA GLN A 9 -40.72 -35.04 -1.15
C GLN A 9 -42.21 -35.47 -1.20
N GLY A 10 -43.09 -34.56 -0.81
CA GLY A 10 -44.53 -34.81 -0.76
C GLY A 10 -45.02 -35.45 0.55
N ILE A 11 -44.17 -35.68 1.54
CA ILE A 11 -44.53 -36.09 2.88
C ILE A 11 -44.65 -34.84 3.75
N GLU A 12 -45.85 -34.44 4.13
CA GLU A 12 -46.16 -33.19 4.83
C GLU A 12 -45.37 -33.01 6.12
N GLU A 13 -45.24 -34.06 6.92
CA GLU A 13 -44.46 -34.03 8.16
C GLU A 13 -42.98 -33.79 7.94
N MET A 14 -42.42 -34.31 6.84
CA MET A 14 -41.00 -34.11 6.49
C MET A 14 -40.75 -32.72 5.94
N GLU A 15 -41.69 -32.16 5.20
CA GLU A 15 -41.62 -30.77 4.73
C GLU A 15 -41.71 -29.79 5.88
N LEU A 16 -42.62 -30.02 6.85
CA LEU A 16 -42.72 -29.26 8.08
C LEU A 16 -41.43 -29.32 8.91
N LEU A 17 -40.88 -30.54 9.07
CA LEU A 17 -39.61 -30.71 9.79
C LEU A 17 -38.45 -29.95 9.09
N ALA A 18 -38.36 -30.04 7.78
CA ALA A 18 -37.38 -29.34 7.00
C ALA A 18 -37.54 -27.79 7.11
N ALA A 19 -38.76 -27.29 7.10
CA ALA A 19 -39.06 -25.87 7.29
C ALA A 19 -38.59 -25.36 8.65
N ILE A 20 -38.66 -26.18 9.69
CA ILE A 20 -38.19 -25.83 11.03
C ILE A 20 -36.69 -25.91 11.15
N ILE A 21 -36.06 -26.94 10.58
CA ILE A 21 -34.61 -27.21 10.77
C ILE A 21 -33.74 -26.36 9.84
N ASN A 22 -34.16 -26.15 8.58
CA ASN A 22 -33.34 -25.45 7.59
C ASN A 22 -32.88 -24.05 8.02
N PRO A 23 -33.70 -23.19 8.66
CA PRO A 23 -33.25 -21.90 9.15
C PRO A 23 -32.10 -21.97 10.16
N TYR A 24 -32.14 -22.99 11.05
CA TYR A 24 -31.06 -23.21 12.02
C TYR A 24 -29.79 -23.70 11.36
N LEU A 25 -29.88 -24.59 10.36
CA LEU A 25 -28.73 -25.04 9.58
C LEU A 25 -28.13 -23.93 8.74
N ASP A 26 -28.94 -23.08 8.17
CA ASP A 26 -28.48 -21.92 7.39
C ASP A 26 -27.79 -20.89 8.30
N ALA A 27 -28.34 -20.62 9.48
CA ALA A 27 -27.70 -19.79 10.49
C ALA A 27 -26.36 -20.35 10.97
N LEU A 28 -26.31 -21.69 11.19
CA LEU A 28 -25.07 -22.37 11.56
C LEU A 28 -24.02 -22.30 10.46
N ASN A 29 -24.41 -22.54 9.21
CA ASN A 29 -23.54 -22.42 8.05
C ASN A 29 -23.00 -20.99 7.90
N GLY A 30 -23.83 -19.97 8.15
CA GLY A 30 -23.41 -18.57 8.18
C GLY A 30 -22.33 -18.30 9.23
N LYS A 31 -22.50 -18.83 10.44
CA LYS A 31 -21.48 -18.71 11.50
C LYS A 31 -20.19 -19.43 11.15
N ILE A 32 -20.27 -20.62 10.59
CA ILE A 32 -19.11 -21.40 10.14
C ILE A 32 -18.37 -20.62 9.06
N LYS A 33 -19.07 -20.08 8.07
CA LYS A 33 -18.47 -19.26 7.03
C LYS A 33 -17.75 -18.05 7.61
N LYS A 34 -18.37 -17.31 8.53
CA LYS A 34 -17.75 -16.18 9.22
C LYS A 34 -16.45 -16.58 9.93
N ILE A 35 -16.43 -17.72 10.61
CA ILE A 35 -15.23 -18.25 11.28
C ILE A 35 -14.13 -18.57 10.27
N VAL A 36 -14.49 -19.19 9.14
CA VAL A 36 -13.54 -19.52 8.08
C VAL A 36 -12.95 -18.28 7.43
N ASP A 37 -13.80 -17.28 7.12
CA ASP A 37 -13.38 -16.02 6.52
C ASP A 37 -12.43 -15.27 7.47
N ASN A 38 -12.70 -15.26 8.78
CA ASN A 38 -11.88 -14.59 9.79
C ASN A 38 -10.54 -15.29 10.10
N LYS A 39 -10.32 -16.51 9.59
CA LYS A 39 -9.01 -17.17 9.67
C LYS A 39 -7.95 -16.52 8.79
N THR A 40 -8.35 -15.78 7.79
CA THR A 40 -7.43 -15.11 6.86
C THR A 40 -7.64 -13.60 6.92
N VAL A 41 -6.56 -12.84 6.98
CA VAL A 41 -6.61 -11.36 7.03
C VAL A 41 -7.38 -10.79 5.84
N THR A 42 -7.24 -11.40 4.66
CA THR A 42 -7.84 -10.92 3.41
C THR A 42 -9.36 -10.87 3.43
N TYR A 43 -10.01 -11.84 4.09
CA TYR A 43 -11.47 -11.99 4.10
C TYR A 43 -12.09 -11.63 5.46
N ALA A 44 -11.26 -11.36 6.47
CA ALA A 44 -11.71 -11.07 7.81
C ALA A 44 -12.65 -9.85 7.85
N ASP A 45 -13.74 -9.98 8.61
CA ASP A 45 -14.62 -8.86 8.93
C ASP A 45 -13.99 -7.93 9.98
N GLN A 46 -14.72 -6.92 10.43
CA GLN A 46 -14.21 -5.95 11.39
C GLN A 46 -13.73 -6.62 12.69
N GLU A 47 -14.52 -7.56 13.23
CA GLU A 47 -14.17 -8.28 14.47
C GLU A 47 -12.93 -9.19 14.25
N GLY A 48 -12.84 -9.81 13.08
CA GLY A 48 -11.68 -10.62 12.70
C GLY A 48 -10.40 -9.80 12.55
N ILE A 49 -10.50 -8.60 11.99
CA ILE A 49 -9.35 -7.70 11.84
C ILE A 49 -8.87 -7.16 13.19
N GLU A 50 -9.78 -6.76 14.10
CA GLU A 50 -9.41 -6.34 15.46
C GLU A 50 -8.58 -7.40 16.18
N ARG A 51 -8.97 -8.66 16.03
CA ARG A 51 -8.20 -9.78 16.57
C ARG A 51 -6.83 -9.94 15.90
N TRP A 52 -6.75 -9.75 14.57
CA TRP A 52 -5.48 -9.81 13.85
C TRP A 52 -4.54 -8.67 14.23
N GLU A 53 -5.06 -7.46 14.43
CA GLU A 53 -4.30 -6.31 14.92
C GLU A 53 -3.69 -6.59 16.30
N GLU A 54 -4.48 -7.17 17.21
CA GLU A 54 -3.99 -7.57 18.54
C GLU A 54 -2.89 -8.63 18.45
N ILE A 55 -3.09 -9.69 17.65
CA ILE A 55 -2.11 -10.78 17.48
C ILE A 55 -0.80 -10.26 16.86
N LEU A 56 -0.88 -9.34 15.91
CA LEU A 56 0.27 -8.81 15.18
C LEU A 56 0.90 -7.60 15.86
N GLY A 57 0.24 -7.01 16.85
CA GLY A 57 0.66 -5.78 17.50
C GLY A 57 0.67 -4.58 16.54
N VAL A 58 -0.30 -4.50 15.64
CA VAL A 58 -0.43 -3.41 14.66
C VAL A 58 -1.43 -2.40 15.16
N SER A 59 -1.04 -1.13 15.24
CA SER A 59 -1.97 -0.04 15.51
C SER A 59 -2.84 0.24 14.29
N PRO A 60 -4.17 0.31 14.42
CA PRO A 60 -5.03 0.59 13.28
C PRO A 60 -4.77 2.01 12.76
N PRO A 61 -4.75 2.23 11.42
CA PRO A 61 -4.57 3.55 10.84
C PRO A 61 -5.76 4.46 11.20
N ILE A 62 -5.47 5.67 11.69
CA ILE A 62 -6.49 6.62 12.14
C ILE A 62 -7.40 7.02 10.98
N GLY A 63 -8.70 6.79 11.13
CA GLY A 63 -9.69 7.09 10.08
C GLY A 63 -9.58 6.21 8.84
N GLY A 64 -8.84 5.11 8.90
CA GLY A 64 -8.70 4.14 7.82
C GLY A 64 -9.96 3.31 7.62
N THR A 65 -10.13 2.84 6.37
CA THR A 65 -11.18 1.89 6.01
C THR A 65 -10.85 0.48 6.51
N LEU A 66 -11.82 -0.44 6.47
CA LEU A 66 -11.58 -1.86 6.77
C LEU A 66 -10.50 -2.46 5.86
N GLU A 67 -10.44 -2.02 4.61
CA GLU A 67 -9.41 -2.44 3.66
C GLU A 67 -8.02 -1.93 4.07
N ASP A 68 -7.90 -0.68 4.52
CA ASP A 68 -6.64 -0.14 5.00
C ASP A 68 -6.13 -0.88 6.24
N ARG A 69 -7.04 -1.26 7.14
CA ARG A 69 -6.72 -2.09 8.33
C ARG A 69 -6.23 -3.49 7.92
N ARG A 70 -6.89 -4.14 6.93
CA ARG A 70 -6.43 -5.42 6.36
C ARG A 70 -5.05 -5.29 5.74
N ASN A 71 -4.83 -4.23 4.97
CA ASN A 71 -3.54 -3.96 4.33
C ASN A 71 -2.42 -3.74 5.35
N ALA A 72 -2.70 -3.06 6.46
CA ALA A 72 -1.74 -2.89 7.56
C ALA A 72 -1.33 -4.24 8.18
N CYS A 73 -2.31 -5.12 8.47
CA CYS A 73 -2.04 -6.47 8.97
C CYS A 73 -1.25 -7.32 7.95
N LEU A 74 -1.61 -7.27 6.67
CA LEU A 74 -0.90 -7.98 5.60
C LEU A 74 0.53 -7.46 5.42
N ALA A 75 0.74 -6.15 5.49
CA ALA A 75 2.06 -5.54 5.45
C ALA A 75 2.95 -6.03 6.60
N LYS A 76 2.40 -6.08 7.82
CA LYS A 76 3.12 -6.62 9.00
C LYS A 76 3.48 -8.09 8.84
N LEU A 77 2.60 -8.91 8.27
CA LEU A 77 2.91 -10.31 7.97
C LEU A 77 4.05 -10.45 6.94
N ARG A 78 4.06 -9.57 5.93
CA ARG A 78 5.11 -9.55 4.89
C ARG A 78 6.43 -8.94 5.37
N SER A 79 6.39 -8.14 6.43
CA SER A 79 7.59 -7.52 7.00
C SER A 79 8.51 -8.52 7.71
N ARG A 80 8.04 -9.73 7.95
CA ARG A 80 8.84 -10.80 8.58
C ARG A 80 9.75 -11.44 7.54
N GLY A 81 11.06 -11.28 7.68
CA GLY A 81 12.03 -11.93 6.80
C GLY A 81 13.29 -11.10 6.57
N ILE A 82 14.11 -11.54 5.61
CA ILE A 82 15.33 -10.84 5.22
C ILE A 82 14.95 -9.56 4.46
N ILE A 83 15.46 -8.44 4.93
CA ILE A 83 15.25 -7.15 4.28
C ILE A 83 16.04 -7.11 2.97
N ASN A 84 15.29 -6.98 1.89
CA ASN A 84 15.81 -6.57 0.59
C ASN A 84 14.87 -5.51 -0.01
N LEU A 85 15.30 -4.89 -1.08
CA LEU A 85 14.53 -3.84 -1.75
C LEU A 85 13.14 -4.33 -2.21
N THR A 86 13.06 -5.59 -2.64
CA THR A 86 11.80 -6.21 -3.07
C THR A 86 10.85 -6.41 -1.90
N THR A 87 11.35 -6.88 -0.75
CA THR A 87 10.55 -7.05 0.47
C THR A 87 10.05 -5.69 0.97
N LEU A 88 10.93 -4.66 0.98
CA LEU A 88 10.56 -3.31 1.36
C LEU A 88 9.45 -2.75 0.46
N ARG A 89 9.60 -2.89 -0.86
CA ARG A 89 8.58 -2.49 -1.83
C ARG A 89 7.24 -3.20 -1.57
N ASN A 90 7.26 -4.52 -1.43
CA ASN A 90 6.06 -5.32 -1.21
C ASN A 90 5.31 -4.94 0.08
N VAL A 91 6.03 -4.62 1.15
CA VAL A 91 5.44 -4.18 2.42
C VAL A 91 4.74 -2.84 2.23
N VAL A 92 5.42 -1.86 1.62
CA VAL A 92 4.88 -0.51 1.41
C VAL A 92 3.71 -0.53 0.43
N GLU A 93 3.82 -1.24 -0.70
CA GLU A 93 2.72 -1.39 -1.67
C GLU A 93 1.51 -2.08 -1.06
N THR A 94 1.74 -3.08 -0.19
CA THR A 94 0.64 -3.75 0.50
C THR A 94 -0.08 -2.81 1.46
N TYR A 95 0.69 -1.99 2.21
CA TYR A 95 0.11 -1.04 3.16
C TYR A 95 -0.67 0.07 2.45
N LEU A 96 -0.06 0.69 1.44
CA LEU A 96 -0.65 1.82 0.72
C LEU A 96 -1.75 1.38 -0.27
N GLY A 97 -1.70 0.13 -0.74
CA GLY A 97 -2.60 -0.37 -1.79
C GLY A 97 -2.36 0.27 -3.17
N VAL A 98 -1.18 0.87 -3.37
CA VAL A 98 -0.76 1.52 -4.62
C VAL A 98 0.70 1.16 -4.92
N PRO A 99 1.12 1.11 -6.19
CA PRO A 99 2.51 0.87 -6.56
C PRO A 99 3.41 2.00 -6.06
N VAL A 100 4.65 1.65 -5.70
CA VAL A 100 5.64 2.59 -5.21
C VAL A 100 6.96 2.48 -5.96
N ASP A 101 7.62 3.63 -6.13
CA ASP A 101 8.98 3.74 -6.61
C ASP A 101 9.90 3.97 -5.42
N ILE A 102 10.98 3.19 -5.31
CA ILE A 102 11.98 3.35 -4.25
C ILE A 102 13.26 3.85 -4.87
N GLU A 103 13.74 4.99 -4.42
CA GLU A 103 15.01 5.58 -4.80
C GLU A 103 15.95 5.55 -3.60
N MET A 104 17.11 4.97 -3.78
CA MET A 104 18.17 4.95 -2.79
C MET A 104 19.09 6.16 -3.00
N TRP A 105 19.73 6.63 -1.94
CA TRP A 105 20.63 7.77 -2.03
C TRP A 105 21.79 7.57 -3.03
N TRP A 106 22.16 6.31 -3.32
CA TRP A 106 23.19 6.00 -4.32
C TRP A 106 22.67 5.93 -5.75
N ASP A 107 21.35 5.85 -5.96
CA ASP A 107 20.70 5.87 -7.27
C ASP A 107 20.50 7.30 -7.80
N ALA A 108 20.71 8.30 -6.93
CA ALA A 108 20.58 9.69 -7.31
C ALA A 108 21.58 10.05 -8.42
N GLU A 109 21.11 10.82 -9.40
CA GLU A 109 21.96 11.31 -10.50
C GLU A 109 23.17 12.04 -9.96
N LYS A 110 24.35 11.56 -10.34
CA LYS A 110 25.62 12.24 -10.08
C LYS A 110 25.68 13.48 -10.94
N LEU A 111 26.07 14.59 -10.34
CA LEU A 111 26.35 15.79 -11.10
C LEU A 111 27.50 15.50 -12.10
N THR A 112 27.29 15.88 -13.35
CA THR A 112 28.36 15.85 -14.35
C THR A 112 29.40 16.91 -14.00
N TRP A 113 30.64 16.73 -14.45
CA TRP A 113 31.70 17.68 -14.17
C TRP A 113 31.40 19.10 -14.68
N ALA A 114 30.63 19.23 -15.76
CA ALA A 114 30.16 20.50 -16.27
C ALA A 114 29.23 21.22 -15.26
N GLN A 115 28.27 20.48 -14.70
CA GLN A 115 27.34 20.99 -13.67
C GLN A 115 28.07 21.32 -12.36
N VAL A 116 29.06 20.52 -11.98
CA VAL A 116 29.91 20.81 -10.81
C VAL A 116 30.67 22.12 -11.01
N LYS A 117 31.22 22.36 -12.22
CA LYS A 117 31.89 23.61 -12.56
C LYS A 117 30.98 24.84 -12.52
N GLU A 118 29.73 24.65 -12.93
CA GLU A 118 28.72 25.73 -12.90
C GLU A 118 28.34 26.08 -11.47
N LEU A 119 28.12 25.08 -10.60
CA LEU A 119 27.73 25.27 -9.21
C LEU A 119 28.92 25.72 -8.33
N TYR A 120 30.13 25.27 -8.64
CA TYR A 120 31.33 25.51 -7.85
C TYR A 120 32.47 26.00 -8.78
N PRO A 121 32.49 27.30 -9.11
CA PRO A 121 33.39 27.83 -10.12
C PRO A 121 34.87 27.78 -9.72
N THR A 122 35.19 27.66 -8.43
CA THR A 122 36.59 27.59 -7.97
C THR A 122 36.92 26.22 -7.39
N TRP A 123 38.17 25.75 -7.62
CA TRP A 123 38.67 24.51 -7.04
C TRP A 123 38.67 24.51 -5.52
N LYS A 124 38.75 25.66 -4.89
CA LYS A 124 38.70 25.86 -3.46
C LYS A 124 37.31 25.53 -2.91
N ASP A 125 36.26 25.79 -3.67
CA ASP A 125 34.88 25.50 -3.29
C ASP A 125 34.63 23.97 -3.39
N VAL A 126 35.14 23.35 -4.46
CA VAL A 126 35.06 21.88 -4.66
C VAL A 126 35.82 21.13 -3.55
N SER A 127 37.00 21.58 -3.17
CA SER A 127 37.86 20.90 -2.18
C SER A 127 37.26 20.84 -0.77
N ARG A 128 36.29 21.70 -0.48
CA ARG A 128 35.53 21.74 0.80
C ARG A 128 34.31 20.83 0.82
N LYS A 129 33.95 20.24 -0.33
CA LYS A 129 32.74 19.42 -0.48
C LYS A 129 33.05 17.95 -0.21
N LYS A 130 32.03 17.25 0.29
CA LYS A 130 32.03 15.81 0.44
C LYS A 130 31.47 15.16 -0.83
N TRP A 131 31.79 13.90 -1.07
CA TRP A 131 31.25 13.16 -2.22
C TRP A 131 29.73 13.19 -2.32
N GLY A 132 29.01 13.21 -1.18
CA GLY A 132 27.55 13.33 -1.15
C GLY A 132 27.02 14.65 -1.71
N ASP A 133 27.80 15.73 -1.68
CA ASP A 133 27.40 17.05 -2.17
C ASP A 133 27.39 17.11 -3.72
N PHE A 134 27.95 16.12 -4.40
CA PHE A 134 27.96 16.00 -5.87
C PHE A 134 26.78 15.17 -6.43
N TYR A 135 25.83 14.81 -5.60
CA TYR A 135 24.58 14.21 -6.01
C TYR A 135 23.48 15.28 -6.04
N ARG A 136 22.67 15.27 -7.08
CA ARG A 136 21.70 16.33 -7.35
C ARG A 136 20.62 16.50 -6.28
N THR A 137 20.30 15.44 -5.51
CA THR A 137 19.16 15.43 -4.57
C THR A 137 19.30 14.50 -3.37
N ALA A 138 20.42 13.80 -3.20
CA ALA A 138 20.49 12.75 -2.22
C ALA A 138 21.02 13.20 -0.87
N GLU A 139 20.18 13.19 0.12
CA GLU A 139 20.65 13.13 1.50
C GLU A 139 21.24 11.73 1.74
N PRO A 140 22.50 11.60 2.22
CA PRO A 140 23.11 10.31 2.48
C PRO A 140 22.28 9.54 3.52
N TYR A 141 22.19 8.21 3.33
CA TYR A 141 21.44 7.31 4.20
C TYR A 141 19.92 7.49 4.21
N VAL A 142 19.35 8.23 3.25
CA VAL A 142 17.90 8.37 3.10
C VAL A 142 17.40 7.45 2.00
N ILE A 143 16.31 6.76 2.30
CA ILE A 143 15.51 5.98 1.35
C ILE A 143 14.27 6.80 1.04
N TYR A 144 14.10 7.16 -0.23
CA TYR A 144 12.92 7.84 -0.71
C TYR A 144 11.94 6.83 -1.29
N ILE A 145 10.73 6.83 -0.77
CA ILE A 145 9.62 6.01 -1.25
C ILE A 145 8.59 6.94 -1.86
N TYR A 146 8.43 6.87 -3.16
CA TYR A 146 7.47 7.67 -3.90
C TYR A 146 6.25 6.82 -4.24
N TYR A 147 5.08 7.33 -3.92
CA TYR A 147 3.83 6.73 -4.35
C TYR A 147 3.06 7.66 -5.27
N ARG A 148 2.27 7.05 -6.19
CA ARG A 148 1.40 7.76 -7.13
C ARG A 148 -0.01 7.19 -7.02
N GLY A 149 -1.01 8.02 -7.17
CA GLY A 149 -2.41 7.58 -7.23
C GLY A 149 -3.38 8.59 -6.64
N THR A 150 -4.65 8.38 -6.88
CA THR A 150 -5.76 9.22 -6.38
C THR A 150 -6.35 8.72 -5.09
N LYS A 151 -5.97 7.50 -4.65
CA LYS A 151 -6.47 6.90 -3.42
C LYS A 151 -6.05 7.76 -2.23
N LYS A 152 -6.99 8.07 -1.35
CA LYS A 152 -6.68 8.70 -0.07
C LYS A 152 -5.75 7.77 0.72
N ILE A 153 -4.60 8.29 1.11
CA ILE A 153 -3.61 7.51 1.85
C ILE A 153 -4.04 7.39 3.29
N PRO A 154 -3.95 6.18 3.87
CA PRO A 154 -4.17 5.98 5.29
C PRO A 154 -3.09 6.69 6.12
N ASP A 155 -3.28 6.75 7.43
CA ASP A 155 -2.25 7.24 8.35
C ASP A 155 -0.93 6.49 8.15
N LEU A 156 0.16 7.23 7.99
CA LEU A 156 1.50 6.68 7.74
C LEU A 156 2.23 6.26 9.02
N ALA A 157 1.74 6.62 10.20
CA ALA A 157 2.42 6.32 11.46
C ALA A 157 2.64 4.81 11.67
N PRO A 158 1.64 3.91 11.48
CA PRO A 158 1.86 2.48 11.59
C PRO A 158 2.83 1.92 10.54
N LEU A 159 2.87 2.53 9.34
CA LEU A 159 3.83 2.15 8.31
C LEU A 159 5.26 2.47 8.75
N TYR A 160 5.48 3.67 9.28
CA TYR A 160 6.81 4.06 9.77
C TYR A 160 7.28 3.17 10.92
N GLU A 161 6.41 2.81 11.87
CA GLU A 161 6.73 1.86 12.93
C GLU A 161 7.22 0.52 12.36
N MET A 162 6.49 -0.05 11.40
CA MET A 162 6.89 -1.30 10.72
C MET A 162 8.21 -1.17 9.97
N LEU A 163 8.42 -0.04 9.27
CA LEU A 163 9.64 0.20 8.50
C LEU A 163 10.86 0.34 9.41
N TYR A 164 10.74 1.05 10.54
CA TYR A 164 11.84 1.22 11.49
C TYR A 164 12.20 -0.07 12.24
N GLU A 165 11.25 -1.00 12.39
CA GLU A 165 11.57 -2.35 12.90
C GLU A 165 12.37 -3.18 11.88
N MET A 166 12.18 -2.93 10.58
CA MET A 166 12.79 -3.69 9.50
C MET A 166 14.16 -3.15 9.09
N ILE A 167 14.31 -1.83 9.08
CA ILE A 167 15.44 -1.13 8.45
C ILE A 167 16.54 -0.89 9.49
N PRO A 168 17.83 -1.01 9.12
CA PRO A 168 18.93 -0.64 9.99
C PRO A 168 18.80 0.78 10.53
N ALA A 169 19.15 0.98 11.81
CA ALA A 169 18.96 2.24 12.53
C ALA A 169 19.70 3.46 11.93
N ASN A 170 20.66 3.23 11.02
CA ASN A 170 21.40 4.28 10.31
C ASN A 170 20.70 4.79 9.06
N LEU A 171 19.57 4.20 8.66
CA LEU A 171 18.81 4.61 7.48
C LEU A 171 17.55 5.38 7.88
N ILE A 172 17.26 6.42 7.12
CA ILE A 172 16.06 7.25 7.28
C ILE A 172 15.14 6.96 6.10
N VAL A 173 13.86 6.74 6.36
CA VAL A 173 12.85 6.57 5.31
C VAL A 173 11.99 7.82 5.20
N LYS A 174 11.80 8.28 3.97
CA LYS A 174 10.87 9.36 3.64
C LYS A 174 9.84 8.86 2.64
N VAL A 175 8.59 8.83 3.01
CA VAL A 175 7.48 8.47 2.12
C VAL A 175 6.91 9.76 1.54
N LEU A 176 7.00 9.92 0.23
CA LEU A 176 6.67 11.15 -0.49
C LEU A 176 5.68 10.87 -1.62
N TYR A 177 4.83 11.85 -1.88
CA TYR A 177 3.95 11.82 -3.04
C TYR A 177 4.71 12.28 -4.29
N LYS A 178 4.63 11.50 -5.38
CA LYS A 178 5.23 11.86 -6.67
C LYS A 178 4.17 12.42 -7.61
N TYR A 179 4.20 13.73 -7.81
CA TYR A 179 3.39 14.38 -8.83
C TYR A 179 3.96 14.15 -10.23
N GLN A 180 3.09 14.15 -11.24
CA GLN A 180 3.56 14.15 -12.62
C GLN A 180 4.32 15.44 -12.95
N THR A 181 5.45 15.28 -13.62
CA THR A 181 6.16 16.40 -14.23
C THR A 181 5.47 16.84 -15.52
N TRP A 182 5.66 18.08 -15.95
CA TRP A 182 5.12 18.56 -17.22
C TRP A 182 5.58 17.74 -18.44
N GLY A 183 6.78 17.19 -18.40
CA GLY A 183 7.27 16.27 -19.43
C GLY A 183 6.41 15.00 -19.49
N GLU A 184 6.15 14.35 -18.34
CA GLU A 184 5.28 13.17 -18.26
C GLU A 184 3.84 13.49 -18.68
N VAL A 185 3.33 14.68 -18.36
CA VAL A 185 2.00 15.12 -18.82
C VAL A 185 1.96 15.23 -20.34
N LEU A 186 2.97 15.84 -20.97
CA LEU A 186 3.06 15.96 -22.43
C LEU A 186 3.20 14.61 -23.11
N ASP A 187 3.92 13.66 -22.52
CA ASP A 187 4.09 12.30 -23.05
C ASP A 187 2.79 11.48 -22.94
N ASN A 188 2.04 11.68 -21.86
CA ASN A 188 0.80 10.94 -21.59
C ASN A 188 -0.43 11.49 -22.32
N TYR A 189 -0.48 12.77 -22.60
CA TYR A 189 -1.62 13.46 -23.21
C TYR A 189 -1.21 14.08 -24.54
N ARG A 190 -1.74 13.54 -25.63
CA ARG A 190 -1.39 14.00 -26.99
C ARG A 190 -1.93 15.38 -27.36
N ASN A 191 -3.05 15.78 -26.77
CA ASN A 191 -3.77 16.99 -27.14
C ASN A 191 -4.16 17.82 -25.91
N TRP A 192 -4.01 19.14 -26.06
CA TRP A 192 -4.44 20.11 -25.07
C TRP A 192 -5.95 20.09 -24.76
N GLU A 193 -6.76 19.62 -25.73
CA GLU A 193 -8.20 19.44 -25.56
C GLU A 193 -8.57 18.35 -24.54
N GLU A 194 -7.77 17.27 -24.47
CA GLU A 194 -7.96 16.21 -23.48
C GLU A 194 -7.72 16.75 -22.07
N LEU A 195 -6.71 17.60 -21.90
CA LEU A 195 -6.37 18.22 -20.60
C LEU A 195 -7.44 19.20 -20.11
N LYS A 196 -8.11 19.92 -21.01
CA LYS A 196 -9.18 20.87 -20.66
C LYS A 196 -10.39 20.21 -20.00
N SER A 197 -10.66 18.96 -20.28
CA SER A 197 -11.78 18.21 -19.70
C SER A 197 -11.48 17.65 -18.33
N MET A 198 -10.22 17.63 -17.91
CA MET A 198 -9.75 17.03 -16.65
C MET A 198 -9.55 18.08 -15.55
N ARG A 199 -9.72 17.66 -14.32
CA ARG A 199 -9.39 18.49 -13.16
C ARG A 199 -7.87 18.50 -12.93
N TRP A 200 -7.34 19.63 -12.46
CA TRP A 200 -5.92 19.77 -12.15
C TRP A 200 -5.35 18.66 -11.27
N ASN A 201 -6.13 18.22 -10.28
CA ASN A 201 -5.72 17.12 -9.40
C ASN A 201 -5.56 15.80 -10.16
N GLU A 202 -6.39 15.52 -11.15
CA GLU A 202 -6.32 14.31 -12.00
C GLU A 202 -5.09 14.36 -12.89
N ILE A 203 -4.78 15.52 -13.43
CA ILE A 203 -3.58 15.75 -14.26
C ILE A 203 -2.31 15.56 -13.40
N LEU A 204 -2.26 16.19 -12.21
CA LEU A 204 -1.11 16.08 -11.32
C LEU A 204 -0.89 14.65 -10.81
N LEU A 205 -1.97 13.91 -10.61
CA LEU A 205 -1.95 12.56 -10.05
C LEU A 205 -1.77 11.46 -11.12
N GLY A 206 -1.85 11.82 -12.39
CA GLY A 206 -1.70 10.86 -13.49
C GLY A 206 -2.82 9.82 -13.58
N SER A 207 -3.99 10.14 -13.01
CA SER A 207 -5.13 9.22 -13.08
C SER A 207 -5.78 9.29 -14.46
N ARG A 208 -5.32 8.44 -15.38
CA ARG A 208 -6.24 7.95 -16.39
C ARG A 208 -7.21 7.00 -15.69
N THR A 209 -8.46 7.41 -15.52
CA THR A 209 -9.55 6.45 -15.35
C THR A 209 -9.56 5.59 -16.61
N LEU A 210 -9.03 4.36 -16.49
CA LEU A 210 -9.25 3.27 -17.44
C LEU A 210 -10.70 2.87 -17.42
#